data_85cfa560cfa2440035411d8ef619d154
#
_entry.id   85cfa560cfa2440035411d8ef619d154
#
_cell.length_a   1.000
_cell.length_b   1.000
_cell.length_c   1.000
_cell.angle_alpha   90.00
_cell.angle_beta   90.00
_cell.angle_gamma   90.00
#
_symmetry.space_group_name_H-M   'P 1'
#
loop_
_entity.id
_entity.type
_entity.pdbx_description
1 polymer ?
#
loop_
_entity_poly.entity_id
_entity_poly.type
_entity_poly.pdbx_seq_one_letter_code
_entity_poly.pdbx_strand_id
1 'polypeptide(L)'
;MQLWPHQIEALQVCARAHTQRRSRVLVQVPPGTGKTEIAARVAMSWVAERPFGRVVVCVSSAPVLEQFARRLRESTRLPIGIERAQLRAPSSARLVIATQQSLWGRLAKYPRDTLLIYDECHHGNLDAPENLRLAQSFDHVLGLSATPWSPGCEQLFAESHRVTLPLFQAEQAQLIAPHEILPWTEPAGPLALVFLASNQACEERSRKTPRSTWIGVQVPELQRRARIQHWKAGAVPILYVNRMLLEGFDEPRCPHIWLDKETDSQIQLVQMAGRALRYRPGKVARLYCATADGEEQLRAALQRCNRPQLKLV
;
A
#
# COMPACT_ATOMS: atom_id res chain seq x y z
N MET A 1 -1.01 21.75 -2.44
CA MET A 1 -1.53 20.77 -1.45
C MET A 1 -0.65 20.89 -0.21
N GLN A 2 -1.26 21.15 0.93
CA GLN A 2 -0.55 21.26 2.20
C GLN A 2 -0.16 19.86 2.69
N LEU A 3 1.07 19.70 3.15
CA LEU A 3 1.55 18.43 3.71
C LEU A 3 1.08 18.26 5.15
N TRP A 4 0.82 17.03 5.53
CA TRP A 4 0.55 16.65 6.91
C TRP A 4 1.83 16.57 7.75
N PRO A 5 1.78 16.75 9.08
CA PRO A 5 2.98 16.77 9.94
C PRO A 5 3.90 15.56 9.76
N HIS A 6 3.36 14.33 9.72
CA HIS A 6 4.14 13.12 9.53
C HIS A 6 4.81 13.04 8.14
N GLN A 7 4.21 13.67 7.12
CA GLN A 7 4.82 13.75 5.79
C GLN A 7 6.02 14.71 5.81
N ILE A 8 5.87 15.84 6.49
CA ILE A 8 6.98 16.80 6.69
C ILE A 8 8.13 16.14 7.44
N GLU A 9 7.82 15.43 8.53
CA GLU A 9 8.80 14.67 9.30
C GLU A 9 9.53 13.63 8.43
N ALA A 10 8.78 12.85 7.63
CA ALA A 10 9.36 11.86 6.73
C ALA A 10 10.32 12.50 5.72
N LEU A 11 9.96 13.64 5.12
CA LEU A 11 10.84 14.38 4.20
C LEU A 11 12.09 14.87 4.91
N GLN A 12 11.99 15.40 6.12
CA GLN A 12 13.14 15.89 6.90
C GLN A 12 14.07 14.74 7.29
N VAL A 13 13.52 13.59 7.72
CA VAL A 13 14.31 12.38 8.04
C VAL A 13 15.02 11.87 6.79
N CYS A 14 14.33 11.77 5.65
CA CYS A 14 14.95 11.38 4.38
C CYS A 14 16.07 12.33 3.99
N ALA A 15 15.83 13.65 4.03
CA ALA A 15 16.85 14.64 3.66
C ALA A 15 18.12 14.50 4.52
N ARG A 16 17.98 14.37 5.83
CA ARG A 16 19.11 14.13 6.75
C ARG A 16 19.81 12.80 6.48
N ALA A 17 19.06 11.72 6.32
CA ALA A 17 19.62 10.40 6.07
C ALA A 17 20.39 10.35 4.74
N HIS A 18 19.92 11.02 3.73
CA HIS A 18 20.52 11.05 2.39
C HIS A 18 21.84 11.83 2.30
N THR A 19 22.26 12.57 3.34
CA THR A 19 23.60 13.14 3.43
C THR A 19 24.67 12.12 3.83
N GLN A 20 24.25 10.98 4.39
CA GLN A 20 25.14 9.88 4.76
C GLN A 20 25.57 9.11 3.50
N ARG A 21 26.70 8.41 3.57
CA ARG A 21 27.18 7.56 2.46
C ARG A 21 26.21 6.42 2.16
N ARG A 22 25.55 5.90 3.16
CA ARG A 22 24.50 4.86 3.05
C ARG A 22 23.40 5.18 4.02
N SER A 23 22.16 5.00 3.57
CA SER A 23 21.01 5.22 4.42
C SER A 23 19.88 4.21 4.18
N ARG A 24 19.20 3.89 5.24
CA ARG A 24 17.94 3.16 5.25
C ARG A 24 16.93 4.01 5.99
N VAL A 25 15.81 4.28 5.36
CA VAL A 25 14.70 4.99 5.98
C VAL A 25 13.46 4.14 5.87
N LEU A 26 12.76 3.92 6.97
CA LEU A 26 11.48 3.24 7.01
C LEU A 26 10.40 4.20 7.47
N VAL A 27 9.39 4.40 6.63
CA VAL A 27 8.20 5.18 6.96
C VAL A 27 7.03 4.23 7.18
N GLN A 28 6.67 4.05 8.45
CA GLN A 28 5.54 3.20 8.86
C GLN A 28 4.34 4.08 9.20
N VAL A 29 3.39 4.14 8.27
CA VAL A 29 2.18 4.97 8.40
C VAL A 29 0.95 4.21 7.90
N PRO A 30 -0.24 4.41 8.48
CA PRO A 30 -1.45 3.69 8.11
C PRO A 30 -1.82 3.80 6.63
N PRO A 31 -2.67 2.90 6.11
CA PRO A 31 -3.23 3.04 4.78
C PRO A 31 -4.01 4.36 4.66
N GLY A 32 -3.90 5.04 3.51
CA GLY A 32 -4.63 6.29 3.26
C GLY A 32 -3.96 7.57 3.77
N THR A 33 -2.83 7.49 4.49
CA THR A 33 -2.12 8.66 5.05
C THR A 33 -1.07 9.26 4.10
N GLY A 34 -1.13 8.96 2.80
CA GLY A 34 -0.34 9.65 1.77
C GLY A 34 1.08 9.13 1.56
N LYS A 35 1.36 7.83 1.74
CA LYS A 35 2.65 7.20 1.41
C LYS A 35 3.16 7.57 0.01
N THR A 36 2.28 7.53 -0.99
CA THR A 36 2.61 7.89 -2.37
C THR A 36 3.09 9.34 -2.51
N GLU A 37 2.53 10.28 -1.73
CA GLU A 37 2.97 11.68 -1.70
C GLU A 37 4.37 11.82 -1.12
N ILE A 38 4.67 11.11 -0.02
CA ILE A 38 6.02 11.07 0.57
C ILE A 38 7.00 10.55 -0.47
N ALA A 39 6.72 9.41 -1.08
CA ALA A 39 7.59 8.81 -2.10
C ALA A 39 7.83 9.75 -3.29
N ALA A 40 6.78 10.39 -3.82
CA ALA A 40 6.91 11.31 -4.94
C ALA A 40 7.78 12.52 -4.60
N ARG A 41 7.59 13.11 -3.42
CA ARG A 41 8.40 14.28 -3.00
C ARG A 41 9.85 13.91 -2.72
N VAL A 42 10.11 12.78 -2.06
CA VAL A 42 11.49 12.31 -1.85
C VAL A 42 12.16 12.03 -3.20
N ALA A 43 11.47 11.40 -4.15
CA ALA A 43 12.00 11.16 -5.49
C ALA A 43 12.34 12.48 -6.21
N MET A 44 11.49 13.48 -6.11
CA MET A 44 11.70 14.79 -6.72
C MET A 44 12.85 15.55 -6.08
N SER A 45 12.96 15.58 -4.75
CA SER A 45 14.07 16.20 -4.02
C SER A 45 15.39 15.54 -4.42
N TRP A 46 15.43 14.20 -4.45
CA TRP A 46 16.62 13.45 -4.85
C TRP A 46 17.17 13.84 -6.22
N VAL A 47 16.31 13.89 -7.25
CA VAL A 47 16.76 14.26 -8.61
C VAL A 47 17.04 15.74 -8.78
N ALA A 48 16.44 16.61 -7.97
CA ALA A 48 16.71 18.05 -7.97
C ALA A 48 18.08 18.36 -7.37
N GLU A 49 18.43 17.70 -6.26
CA GLU A 49 19.68 17.92 -5.54
C GLU A 49 20.89 17.23 -6.19
N ARG A 50 20.67 16.25 -7.05
CA ARG A 50 21.72 15.43 -7.67
C ARG A 50 21.57 15.42 -9.19
N PRO A 51 22.40 16.17 -9.96
CA PRO A 51 22.26 16.28 -11.43
C PRO A 51 22.27 14.93 -12.16
N PHE A 52 22.98 13.94 -11.63
CA PHE A 52 23.05 12.56 -12.18
C PHE A 52 22.30 11.54 -11.33
N GLY A 53 21.65 11.97 -10.24
CA GLY A 53 20.92 11.10 -9.33
C GLY A 53 19.77 10.39 -10.03
N ARG A 54 19.60 9.11 -9.72
CA ARG A 54 18.51 8.27 -10.21
C ARG A 54 17.64 7.82 -9.06
N VAL A 55 16.37 7.59 -9.38
CA VAL A 55 15.39 7.02 -8.46
C VAL A 55 14.66 5.88 -9.15
N VAL A 56 14.55 4.75 -8.45
CA VAL A 56 13.70 3.65 -8.86
C VAL A 56 12.62 3.46 -7.80
N VAL A 57 11.37 3.62 -8.18
CA VAL A 57 10.21 3.36 -7.33
C VAL A 57 9.66 1.98 -7.64
N CYS A 58 9.77 1.08 -6.68
CA CYS A 58 9.22 -0.27 -6.74
C CYS A 58 7.80 -0.25 -6.19
N VAL A 59 6.83 -0.66 -7.00
CA VAL A 59 5.41 -0.74 -6.61
C VAL A 59 4.87 -2.16 -6.80
N SER A 60 3.83 -2.49 -6.05
CA SER A 60 3.28 -3.84 -5.98
C SER A 60 2.56 -4.28 -7.27
N SER A 61 1.89 -3.37 -7.96
CA SER A 61 1.01 -3.73 -9.07
C SER A 61 0.95 -2.67 -10.17
N ALA A 62 0.43 -3.06 -11.34
CA ALA A 62 0.27 -2.18 -12.47
C ALA A 62 -0.70 -1.00 -12.22
N PRO A 63 -1.86 -1.16 -11.55
CA PRO A 63 -2.70 -0.03 -11.18
C PRO A 63 -2.00 0.98 -10.27
N VAL A 64 -1.22 0.50 -9.29
CA VAL A 64 -0.41 1.36 -8.41
C VAL A 64 0.65 2.11 -9.20
N LEU A 65 1.31 1.43 -10.16
CA LEU A 65 2.27 2.06 -11.07
C LEU A 65 1.64 3.22 -11.85
N GLU A 66 0.47 3.00 -12.43
CA GLU A 66 -0.25 4.03 -13.21
C GLU A 66 -0.64 5.23 -12.32
N GLN A 67 -1.12 4.95 -11.10
CA GLN A 67 -1.45 5.98 -10.12
C GLN A 67 -0.21 6.80 -9.73
N PHE A 68 0.91 6.14 -9.46
CA PHE A 68 2.16 6.77 -9.09
C PHE A 68 2.73 7.61 -10.25
N ALA A 69 2.72 7.06 -11.47
CA ALA A 69 3.17 7.76 -12.67
C ALA A 69 2.37 9.03 -12.92
N ARG A 70 1.04 8.98 -12.77
CA ARG A 70 0.17 10.16 -12.86
C ARG A 70 0.58 11.20 -11.82
N ARG A 71 0.76 10.80 -10.56
CA ARG A 71 1.14 11.70 -9.47
C ARG A 71 2.49 12.38 -9.72
N LEU A 72 3.48 11.65 -10.22
CA LEU A 72 4.77 12.23 -10.59
C LEU A 72 4.65 13.21 -11.76
N ARG A 73 3.86 12.90 -12.80
CA ARG A 73 3.67 13.80 -13.94
C ARG A 73 3.04 15.15 -13.56
N GLU A 74 2.22 15.17 -12.51
CA GLU A 74 1.68 16.42 -11.95
C GLU A 74 2.76 17.27 -11.27
N SER A 75 3.87 16.65 -10.85
CA SER A 75 4.93 17.29 -10.06
C SER A 75 6.20 17.59 -10.84
N THR A 76 6.40 17.02 -12.03
CA THR A 76 7.63 17.18 -12.83
C THR A 76 7.39 17.08 -14.32
N ARG A 77 8.28 17.75 -15.08
CA ARG A 77 8.41 17.57 -16.54
C ARG A 77 9.50 16.57 -16.93
N LEU A 78 10.22 15.99 -15.96
CA LEU A 78 11.22 14.97 -16.25
C LEU A 78 10.57 13.72 -16.86
N PRO A 79 11.21 13.10 -17.85
CA PRO A 79 10.75 11.85 -18.40
C PRO A 79 10.71 10.76 -17.33
N ILE A 80 9.59 10.04 -17.26
CA ILE A 80 9.39 8.92 -16.34
C ILE A 80 9.56 7.62 -17.13
N GLY A 81 10.57 6.85 -16.78
CA GLY A 81 10.77 5.50 -17.28
C GLY A 81 9.80 4.50 -16.62
N ILE A 82 9.34 3.53 -17.38
CA ILE A 82 8.45 2.46 -16.89
C ILE A 82 9.10 1.10 -17.09
N GLU A 83 9.20 0.34 -16.01
CA GLU A 83 9.63 -1.07 -16.00
C GLU A 83 8.43 -1.97 -15.66
N ARG A 84 7.81 -2.56 -16.68
CA ARG A 84 6.64 -3.42 -16.51
C ARG A 84 6.54 -4.44 -17.64
N ALA A 85 6.49 -5.72 -17.32
CA ALA A 85 6.43 -6.80 -18.30
C ALA A 85 7.51 -6.63 -19.40
N GLN A 86 7.14 -6.36 -20.64
CA GLN A 86 8.08 -6.13 -21.75
C GLN A 86 8.59 -4.69 -21.84
N LEU A 87 7.95 -3.74 -21.16
CA LEU A 87 8.39 -2.34 -21.16
C LEU A 87 9.73 -2.20 -20.41
N ARG A 88 10.62 -1.40 -20.99
CA ARG A 88 11.93 -1.07 -20.44
C ARG A 88 12.09 0.43 -20.33
N ALA A 89 12.52 0.89 -19.16
CA ALA A 89 12.90 2.28 -19.00
C ALA A 89 14.16 2.58 -19.81
N PRO A 90 14.22 3.72 -20.51
CA PRO A 90 15.45 4.18 -21.15
C PRO A 90 16.59 4.31 -20.12
N SER A 91 17.82 3.99 -20.52
CA SER A 91 18.99 4.14 -19.65
C SER A 91 19.24 5.58 -19.19
N SER A 92 18.73 6.57 -19.95
CA SER A 92 18.77 8.00 -19.60
C SER A 92 17.70 8.41 -18.59
N ALA A 93 16.70 7.57 -18.29
CA ALA A 93 15.63 7.92 -17.36
C ALA A 93 16.19 8.06 -15.94
N ARG A 94 15.96 9.20 -15.31
CA ARG A 94 16.36 9.49 -13.93
C ARG A 94 15.29 9.13 -12.92
N LEU A 95 14.03 9.14 -13.33
CA LEU A 95 12.88 8.69 -12.57
C LEU A 95 12.32 7.44 -13.23
N VAL A 96 12.33 6.32 -12.52
CA VAL A 96 11.82 5.04 -13.01
C VAL A 96 10.79 4.52 -12.04
N ILE A 97 9.66 4.04 -12.55
CA ILE A 97 8.66 3.33 -11.77
C ILE A 97 8.61 1.89 -12.30
N ALA A 98 8.72 0.94 -11.41
CA ALA A 98 8.78 -0.47 -11.74
C ALA A 98 7.77 -1.27 -10.93
N THR A 99 7.12 -2.26 -11.56
CA THR A 99 6.44 -3.30 -10.79
C THR A 99 7.46 -4.25 -10.19
N GLN A 100 7.20 -4.77 -9.00
CA GLN A 100 8.07 -5.74 -8.30
C GLN A 100 8.52 -6.88 -9.19
N GLN A 101 7.57 -7.53 -9.87
CA GLN A 101 7.85 -8.66 -10.76
C GLN A 101 8.84 -8.31 -11.88
N SER A 102 8.80 -7.06 -12.37
CA SER A 102 9.69 -6.61 -13.44
C SER A 102 11.03 -6.11 -12.93
N LEU A 103 11.05 -5.58 -11.71
CA LEU A 103 12.23 -4.92 -11.15
C LEU A 103 13.28 -5.93 -10.69
N TRP A 104 12.89 -7.00 -10.00
CA TRP A 104 13.86 -7.92 -9.41
C TRP A 104 14.83 -8.51 -10.43
N GLY A 105 14.36 -8.91 -11.60
CA GLY A 105 15.23 -9.37 -12.70
C GLY A 105 16.07 -8.27 -13.37
N ARG A 106 15.95 -7.01 -12.96
CA ARG A 106 16.59 -5.85 -13.59
C ARG A 106 17.31 -4.94 -12.62
N LEU A 107 17.11 -5.13 -11.33
CA LEU A 107 17.60 -4.24 -10.29
C LEU A 107 19.12 -4.12 -10.31
N ALA A 108 19.84 -5.19 -10.63
CA ALA A 108 21.29 -5.20 -10.76
C ALA A 108 21.85 -4.27 -11.87
N LYS A 109 21.01 -3.79 -12.79
CA LYS A 109 21.41 -2.83 -13.85
C LYS A 109 21.51 -1.38 -13.34
N TYR A 110 20.92 -1.09 -12.18
CA TYR A 110 20.95 0.25 -11.62
C TYR A 110 22.21 0.48 -10.78
N PRO A 111 22.83 1.64 -10.90
CA PRO A 111 23.97 2.01 -10.05
C PRO A 111 23.61 1.96 -8.57
N ARG A 112 24.59 1.67 -7.71
CA ARG A 112 24.39 1.53 -6.26
C ARG A 112 23.97 2.85 -5.58
N ASP A 113 24.34 3.99 -6.13
CA ASP A 113 23.96 5.33 -5.69
C ASP A 113 22.54 5.75 -6.12
N THR A 114 21.82 4.88 -6.83
CA THR A 114 20.39 5.05 -7.11
C THR A 114 19.60 5.00 -5.84
N LEU A 115 18.67 5.95 -5.61
CA LEU A 115 17.68 5.83 -4.55
C LEU A 115 16.65 4.78 -4.91
N LEU A 116 16.58 3.71 -4.13
CA LEU A 116 15.52 2.70 -4.22
C LEU A 116 14.38 3.09 -3.26
N ILE A 117 13.21 3.41 -3.81
CA ILE A 117 11.98 3.61 -3.03
C ILE A 117 11.11 2.36 -3.18
N TYR A 118 10.79 1.73 -2.06
CA TYR A 118 10.03 0.50 -2.04
C TYR A 118 8.66 0.73 -1.39
N ASP A 119 7.63 0.92 -2.24
CA ASP A 119 6.26 1.07 -1.78
C ASP A 119 5.67 -0.28 -1.40
N GLU A 120 4.97 -0.33 -0.25
CA GLU A 120 4.48 -1.54 0.39
C GLU A 120 5.60 -2.59 0.57
N CYS A 121 6.71 -2.16 1.21
CA CYS A 121 7.94 -2.95 1.35
C CYS A 121 7.79 -4.26 2.12
N HIS A 122 6.64 -4.51 2.74
CA HIS A 122 6.30 -5.79 3.39
C HIS A 122 5.97 -6.92 2.41
N HIS A 123 5.79 -6.62 1.12
CA HIS A 123 5.50 -7.66 0.14
C HIS A 123 6.67 -8.62 -0.02
N GLY A 124 6.36 -9.93 -0.05
CA GLY A 124 7.24 -11.07 0.14
C GLY A 124 8.42 -11.27 -0.82
N ASN A 125 8.67 -10.33 -1.74
CA ASN A 125 9.86 -10.45 -2.59
C ASN A 125 11.16 -10.17 -1.84
N LEU A 126 11.13 -9.48 -0.69
CA LEU A 126 12.32 -9.28 0.17
C LEU A 126 12.65 -10.51 1.03
N ASP A 127 11.73 -11.44 1.19
CA ASP A 127 11.97 -12.70 1.91
C ASP A 127 12.82 -13.67 1.08
N ALA A 128 12.93 -13.46 -0.23
CA ALA A 128 13.90 -14.17 -1.07
C ALA A 128 15.31 -13.61 -0.86
N PRO A 129 16.29 -14.45 -0.47
CA PRO A 129 17.64 -13.99 -0.11
C PRO A 129 18.37 -13.23 -1.22
N GLU A 130 18.14 -13.57 -2.47
CA GLU A 130 18.71 -12.88 -3.62
C GLU A 130 18.15 -11.45 -3.77
N ASN A 131 16.84 -11.25 -3.56
CA ASN A 131 16.20 -9.96 -3.64
C ASN A 131 16.63 -9.06 -2.48
N LEU A 132 16.72 -9.63 -1.28
CA LEU A 132 17.22 -8.92 -0.11
C LEU A 132 18.67 -8.45 -0.32
N ARG A 133 19.57 -9.33 -0.81
CA ARG A 133 20.96 -8.95 -1.13
C ARG A 133 21.02 -7.84 -2.18
N LEU A 134 20.19 -7.90 -3.22
CA LEU A 134 20.11 -6.85 -4.23
C LEU A 134 19.64 -5.53 -3.63
N ALA A 135 18.58 -5.51 -2.82
CA ALA A 135 18.11 -4.32 -2.15
C ALA A 135 19.18 -3.74 -1.18
N GLN A 136 19.88 -4.61 -0.45
CA GLN A 136 20.98 -4.24 0.44
C GLN A 136 22.18 -3.64 -0.31
N SER A 137 22.38 -3.96 -1.59
CA SER A 137 23.48 -3.42 -2.39
C SER A 137 23.35 -1.93 -2.70
N PHE A 138 22.15 -1.36 -2.67
CA PHE A 138 21.89 0.06 -2.88
C PHE A 138 22.38 0.88 -1.68
N ASP A 139 22.96 2.04 -1.96
CA ASP A 139 23.44 2.92 -0.88
C ASP A 139 22.28 3.59 -0.16
N HIS A 140 21.17 3.91 -0.87
CA HIS A 140 20.01 4.59 -0.30
C HIS A 140 18.72 3.83 -0.58
N VAL A 141 18.01 3.45 0.49
CA VAL A 141 16.71 2.76 0.38
C VAL A 141 15.69 3.41 1.30
N LEU A 142 14.54 3.76 0.72
CA LEU A 142 13.35 4.22 1.42
C LEU A 142 12.27 3.14 1.34
N GLY A 143 11.86 2.60 2.48
CA GLY A 143 10.71 1.71 2.60
C GLY A 143 9.47 2.46 3.10
N LEU A 144 8.34 2.17 2.48
CA LEU A 144 7.03 2.69 2.89
C LEU A 144 6.08 1.52 3.12
N SER A 145 5.46 1.44 4.28
CA SER A 145 4.49 0.40 4.59
C SER A 145 3.62 0.79 5.78
N ALA A 146 2.42 0.26 5.85
CA ALA A 146 1.63 0.26 7.09
C ALA A 146 2.05 -0.91 8.01
N THR A 147 2.58 -1.98 7.42
CA THR A 147 2.81 -3.27 8.05
C THR A 147 4.18 -3.84 7.64
N PRO A 148 5.31 -3.22 8.03
CA PRO A 148 6.65 -3.64 7.61
C PRO A 148 7.12 -4.89 8.38
N TRP A 149 6.29 -5.94 8.42
CA TRP A 149 6.45 -7.09 9.33
C TRP A 149 6.91 -8.37 8.64
N SER A 150 7.25 -8.33 7.35
CA SER A 150 7.86 -9.48 6.70
C SER A 150 9.33 -9.61 7.11
N PRO A 151 9.87 -10.85 7.26
CA PRO A 151 11.25 -11.07 7.72
C PRO A 151 12.30 -10.32 6.90
N GLY A 152 12.20 -10.33 5.59
CA GLY A 152 13.12 -9.61 4.72
C GLY A 152 13.03 -8.10 4.85
N CYS A 153 11.81 -7.55 5.09
CA CYS A 153 11.63 -6.14 5.36
C CYS A 153 12.26 -5.75 6.71
N GLU A 154 12.01 -6.54 7.75
CA GLU A 154 12.60 -6.31 9.08
C GLU A 154 14.13 -6.35 9.02
N GLN A 155 14.71 -7.29 8.27
CA GLN A 155 16.15 -7.39 8.08
C GLN A 155 16.73 -6.22 7.28
N LEU A 156 16.09 -5.79 6.18
CA LEU A 156 16.56 -4.66 5.36
C LEU A 156 16.59 -3.36 6.15
N PHE A 157 15.62 -3.17 7.04
CA PHE A 157 15.43 -1.96 7.81
C PHE A 157 15.76 -2.09 9.31
N ALA A 158 16.54 -3.11 9.71
CA ALA A 158 16.94 -3.33 11.10
C ALA A 158 17.62 -2.09 11.70
N GLU A 159 18.57 -1.52 10.97
CA GLU A 159 19.33 -0.31 11.36
C GLU A 159 18.88 0.90 10.50
N SER A 160 17.60 1.25 10.57
CA SER A 160 17.05 2.33 9.75
C SER A 160 16.66 3.55 10.58
N HIS A 161 16.73 4.73 9.94
CA HIS A 161 15.97 5.88 10.41
C HIS A 161 14.48 5.56 10.26
N ARG A 162 13.68 5.86 11.28
CA ARG A 162 12.26 5.51 11.28
C ARG A 162 11.38 6.73 11.48
N VAL A 163 10.29 6.76 10.71
CA VAL A 163 9.16 7.65 10.93
C VAL A 163 7.94 6.78 11.12
N THR A 164 7.25 6.92 12.22
CA THR A 164 6.09 6.08 12.55
C THR A 164 4.92 6.98 12.92
N LEU A 165 3.79 6.76 12.26
CA LEU A 165 2.51 7.32 12.65
C LEU A 165 1.63 6.17 13.18
N PRO A 166 1.39 6.07 14.48
CA PRO A 166 0.47 5.10 15.05
C PRO A 166 -0.96 5.27 14.53
N LEU A 167 -1.69 4.16 14.40
CA LEU A 167 -3.06 4.16 13.88
C LEU A 167 -3.97 5.10 14.69
N PHE A 168 -3.89 5.04 16.04
CA PHE A 168 -4.70 5.88 16.92
C PHE A 168 -4.41 7.38 16.75
N GLN A 169 -3.13 7.75 16.52
CA GLN A 169 -2.77 9.15 16.27
C GLN A 169 -3.29 9.63 14.90
N ALA A 170 -3.24 8.76 13.90
CA ALA A 170 -3.81 9.06 12.58
C ALA A 170 -5.33 9.28 12.67
N GLU A 171 -6.01 8.51 13.51
CA GLU A 171 -7.44 8.65 13.77
C GLU A 171 -7.75 9.95 14.53
N GLN A 172 -7.03 10.25 15.62
CA GLN A 172 -7.18 11.50 16.38
C GLN A 172 -6.91 12.74 15.50
N ALA A 173 -5.94 12.65 14.60
CA ALA A 173 -5.61 13.72 13.65
C ALA A 173 -6.55 13.78 12.44
N GLN A 174 -7.60 12.96 12.38
CA GLN A 174 -8.56 12.86 11.27
C GLN A 174 -7.90 12.58 9.91
N LEU A 175 -6.80 11.85 9.90
CA LEU A 175 -6.13 11.38 8.68
C LEU A 175 -6.74 10.07 8.18
N ILE A 176 -7.32 9.30 9.10
CA ILE A 176 -8.14 8.12 8.83
C ILE A 176 -9.48 8.25 9.57
N ALA A 177 -10.49 7.49 9.13
CA ALA A 177 -11.79 7.45 9.79
C ALA A 177 -11.68 6.69 11.12
N PRO A 178 -12.40 7.12 12.17
CA PRO A 178 -12.61 6.31 13.36
C PRO A 178 -13.26 4.97 12.97
N HIS A 179 -13.00 3.91 13.76
CA HIS A 179 -13.45 2.58 13.39
C HIS A 179 -14.04 1.79 14.57
N GLU A 180 -14.96 0.90 14.21
CA GLU A 180 -15.60 -0.06 15.10
C GLU A 180 -15.39 -1.46 14.53
N ILE A 181 -15.04 -2.43 15.39
CA ILE A 181 -15.00 -3.85 15.02
C ILE A 181 -16.25 -4.51 15.62
N LEU A 182 -17.03 -5.14 14.77
CA LEU A 182 -18.38 -5.64 15.07
C LEU A 182 -18.52 -7.10 14.67
N PRO A 183 -19.40 -7.86 15.35
CA PRO A 183 -19.75 -9.18 14.91
C PRO A 183 -20.45 -9.16 13.55
N TRP A 184 -20.42 -10.30 12.86
CA TRP A 184 -21.00 -10.44 11.54
C TRP A 184 -22.50 -10.09 11.50
N THR A 185 -22.87 -9.38 10.48
CA THR A 185 -24.25 -9.18 10.03
C THR A 185 -24.33 -9.45 8.53
N GLU A 186 -25.51 -9.68 7.99
CA GLU A 186 -25.62 -9.77 6.52
C GLU A 186 -25.18 -8.46 5.89
N PRO A 187 -24.31 -8.53 4.84
CA PRO A 187 -23.82 -7.34 4.16
C PRO A 187 -24.96 -6.47 3.63
N ALA A 188 -24.96 -5.21 4.01
CA ALA A 188 -26.01 -4.27 3.65
C ALA A 188 -25.47 -2.84 3.47
N GLY A 189 -26.25 -1.98 2.84
CA GLY A 189 -25.91 -0.58 2.64
C GLY A 189 -25.07 -0.31 1.38
N PRO A 190 -24.92 0.96 1.03
CA PRO A 190 -24.16 1.36 -0.15
C PRO A 190 -22.65 1.15 0.07
N LEU A 191 -21.96 0.75 -0.99
CA LEU A 191 -20.52 0.58 -1.01
C LEU A 191 -20.01 -0.47 0.01
N ALA A 192 -20.83 -1.52 0.28
CA ALA A 192 -20.41 -2.66 1.08
C ALA A 192 -19.33 -3.46 0.34
N LEU A 193 -18.20 -3.71 1.00
CA LEU A 193 -17.09 -4.50 0.46
C LEU A 193 -16.92 -5.76 1.32
N VAL A 194 -17.04 -6.94 0.70
CA VAL A 194 -17.05 -8.23 1.40
C VAL A 194 -15.87 -9.07 0.93
N PHE A 195 -14.97 -9.39 1.84
CA PHE A 195 -13.83 -10.28 1.59
C PHE A 195 -14.19 -11.72 1.94
N LEU A 196 -14.12 -12.61 0.95
CA LEU A 196 -14.41 -14.04 1.11
C LEU A 196 -13.15 -14.89 0.85
N ALA A 197 -13.20 -16.15 1.31
CA ALA A 197 -12.06 -17.06 1.26
C ALA A 197 -11.58 -17.39 -0.16
N SER A 198 -12.50 -17.46 -1.14
CA SER A 198 -12.17 -17.86 -2.52
C SER A 198 -12.96 -17.07 -3.56
N ASN A 199 -12.48 -17.11 -4.81
CA ASN A 199 -13.23 -16.54 -5.93
C ASN A 199 -14.53 -17.29 -6.21
N GLN A 200 -14.55 -18.60 -5.96
CA GLN A 200 -15.77 -19.41 -6.05
C GLN A 200 -16.80 -18.95 -5.02
N ALA A 201 -16.39 -18.75 -3.76
CA ALA A 201 -17.28 -18.23 -2.73
C ALA A 201 -17.84 -16.84 -3.09
N CYS A 202 -17.03 -15.97 -3.68
CA CYS A 202 -17.48 -14.66 -4.16
C CYS A 202 -18.56 -14.78 -5.24
N GLU A 203 -18.37 -15.67 -6.19
CA GLU A 203 -19.32 -15.91 -7.27
C GLU A 203 -20.63 -16.50 -6.74
N GLU A 204 -20.56 -17.56 -5.91
CA GLU A 204 -21.72 -18.21 -5.32
C GLU A 204 -22.54 -17.26 -4.44
N ARG A 205 -21.86 -16.48 -3.60
CA ARG A 205 -22.51 -15.49 -2.73
C ARG A 205 -23.20 -14.40 -3.57
N SER A 206 -22.54 -13.92 -4.61
CA SER A 206 -23.11 -12.91 -5.53
C SER A 206 -24.34 -13.44 -6.26
N ARG A 207 -24.36 -14.70 -6.68
CA ARG A 207 -25.54 -15.31 -7.31
C ARG A 207 -26.75 -15.39 -6.36
N LYS A 208 -26.50 -15.59 -5.06
CA LYS A 208 -27.54 -15.72 -4.01
C LYS A 208 -27.99 -14.37 -3.45
N THR A 209 -27.22 -13.30 -3.64
CA THR A 209 -27.50 -11.99 -3.07
C THR A 209 -27.97 -11.01 -4.16
N PRO A 210 -29.24 -10.59 -4.12
CA PRO A 210 -29.76 -9.62 -5.07
C PRO A 210 -28.95 -8.31 -5.06
N ARG A 211 -28.80 -7.68 -6.23
CA ARG A 211 -28.10 -6.40 -6.40
C ARG A 211 -26.68 -6.43 -5.87
N SER A 212 -25.97 -7.54 -6.03
CA SER A 212 -24.57 -7.68 -5.73
C SER A 212 -23.75 -8.01 -6.97
N THR A 213 -22.43 -7.86 -6.86
CA THR A 213 -21.48 -8.30 -7.88
C THR A 213 -20.22 -8.83 -7.24
N TRP A 214 -19.38 -9.50 -8.03
CA TRP A 214 -18.09 -9.99 -7.56
C TRP A 214 -16.98 -9.73 -8.57
N ILE A 215 -15.73 -9.70 -8.10
CA ILE A 215 -14.55 -9.65 -8.93
C ILE A 215 -13.52 -10.68 -8.45
N GLY A 216 -12.82 -11.26 -9.40
CA GLY A 216 -11.77 -12.25 -9.18
C GLY A 216 -10.87 -12.34 -10.39
N VAL A 217 -9.81 -13.16 -10.30
CA VAL A 217 -8.83 -13.33 -11.39
C VAL A 217 -9.46 -13.92 -12.67
N GLN A 218 -10.54 -14.71 -12.51
CA GLN A 218 -11.28 -15.31 -13.63
C GLN A 218 -12.14 -14.30 -14.39
N VAL A 219 -12.50 -13.17 -13.77
CA VAL A 219 -13.31 -12.13 -14.42
C VAL A 219 -12.40 -11.32 -15.36
N PRO A 220 -12.71 -11.21 -16.66
CA PRO A 220 -11.94 -10.40 -17.59
C PRO A 220 -11.75 -8.94 -17.11
N GLU A 221 -10.60 -8.34 -17.39
CA GLU A 221 -10.24 -7.02 -16.86
C GLU A 221 -11.26 -5.94 -17.15
N LEU A 222 -11.79 -5.92 -18.39
CA LEU A 222 -12.81 -4.95 -18.79
C LEU A 222 -14.09 -5.08 -17.94
N GLN A 223 -14.53 -6.31 -17.70
CA GLN A 223 -15.68 -6.59 -16.86
C GLN A 223 -15.43 -6.24 -15.40
N ARG A 224 -14.22 -6.52 -14.88
CA ARG A 224 -13.83 -6.10 -13.52
C ARG A 224 -13.93 -4.59 -13.35
N ARG A 225 -13.38 -3.84 -14.31
CA ARG A 225 -13.47 -2.37 -14.31
C ARG A 225 -14.93 -1.89 -14.32
N ALA A 226 -15.76 -2.47 -15.17
CA ALA A 226 -17.19 -2.13 -15.23
C ALA A 226 -17.92 -2.42 -13.92
N ARG A 227 -17.71 -3.62 -13.32
CA ARG A 227 -18.31 -4.01 -12.03
C ARG A 227 -17.90 -3.08 -10.89
N ILE A 228 -16.62 -2.70 -10.83
CA ILE A 228 -16.11 -1.72 -9.85
C ILE A 228 -16.77 -0.36 -10.05
N GLN A 229 -16.93 0.10 -11.29
CA GLN A 229 -17.58 1.38 -11.58
C GLN A 229 -19.07 1.36 -11.19
N HIS A 230 -19.80 0.29 -11.49
CA HIS A 230 -21.20 0.14 -11.07
C HIS A 230 -21.34 0.15 -9.56
N TRP A 231 -20.43 -0.52 -8.83
CA TRP A 231 -20.42 -0.49 -7.38
C TRP A 231 -20.08 0.92 -6.85
N LYS A 232 -19.08 1.58 -7.38
CA LYS A 232 -18.72 2.97 -7.02
C LYS A 232 -19.86 3.96 -7.30
N ALA A 233 -20.62 3.75 -8.38
CA ALA A 233 -21.78 4.57 -8.73
C ALA A 233 -23.02 4.28 -7.85
N GLY A 234 -22.95 3.25 -6.97
CA GLY A 234 -24.10 2.84 -6.14
C GLY A 234 -25.18 2.04 -6.89
N ALA A 235 -24.98 1.73 -8.15
CA ALA A 235 -25.91 0.89 -8.93
C ALA A 235 -25.98 -0.53 -8.35
N VAL A 236 -24.86 -1.01 -7.80
CA VAL A 236 -24.74 -2.29 -7.11
C VAL A 236 -24.16 -1.99 -5.71
N PRO A 237 -24.90 -2.20 -4.62
CA PRO A 237 -24.46 -1.83 -3.29
C PRO A 237 -23.35 -2.73 -2.72
N ILE A 238 -23.30 -4.02 -3.11
CA ILE A 238 -22.40 -5.01 -2.50
C ILE A 238 -21.41 -5.54 -3.52
N LEU A 239 -20.11 -5.50 -3.18
CA LEU A 239 -19.02 -6.06 -3.96
C LEU A 239 -18.31 -7.16 -3.18
N TYR A 240 -18.35 -8.39 -3.71
CA TYR A 240 -17.62 -9.54 -3.17
C TYR A 240 -16.25 -9.65 -3.82
N VAL A 241 -15.22 -9.84 -3.00
CA VAL A 241 -13.83 -9.96 -3.44
C VAL A 241 -13.08 -10.99 -2.60
N ASN A 242 -12.05 -11.62 -3.17
CA ASN A 242 -11.13 -12.43 -2.39
C ASN A 242 -9.88 -11.62 -2.02
N ARG A 243 -8.84 -11.63 -2.88
CA ARG A 243 -7.57 -10.92 -2.67
C ARG A 243 -7.42 -9.68 -3.56
N MET A 244 -8.31 -9.52 -4.51
CA MET A 244 -8.33 -8.33 -5.35
C MET A 244 -8.75 -7.12 -4.51
N LEU A 245 -8.26 -5.96 -4.86
CA LEU A 245 -8.47 -4.71 -4.12
C LEU A 245 -7.72 -4.60 -2.77
N LEU A 246 -6.83 -5.53 -2.44
CA LEU A 246 -5.92 -5.34 -1.29
C LEU A 246 -4.96 -4.17 -1.52
N GLU A 247 -4.70 -3.82 -2.79
CA GLU A 247 -3.78 -2.76 -3.17
C GLU A 247 -4.31 -1.91 -4.32
N GLY A 248 -3.89 -0.65 -4.35
CA GLY A 248 -4.18 0.28 -5.45
C GLY A 248 -5.64 0.68 -5.60
N PHE A 249 -6.54 0.19 -4.74
CA PHE A 249 -7.94 0.54 -4.77
C PHE A 249 -8.23 1.71 -3.84
N ASP A 250 -8.80 2.79 -4.38
CA ASP A 250 -9.15 3.99 -3.65
C ASP A 250 -10.65 4.31 -3.80
N GLU A 251 -11.39 4.15 -2.69
CA GLU A 251 -12.77 4.56 -2.56
C GLU A 251 -13.03 5.05 -1.12
N PRO A 252 -12.80 6.34 -0.83
CA PRO A 252 -12.96 6.89 0.52
C PRO A 252 -14.39 6.80 1.07
N ARG A 253 -15.38 6.67 0.20
CA ARG A 253 -16.80 6.56 0.60
C ARG A 253 -17.16 5.17 1.13
N CYS A 254 -16.32 4.12 0.90
CA CYS A 254 -16.57 2.78 1.43
C CYS A 254 -16.57 2.80 2.96
N PRO A 255 -17.73 2.67 3.64
CA PRO A 255 -17.79 2.78 5.10
C PRO A 255 -17.72 1.43 5.79
N HIS A 256 -18.06 0.35 5.09
CA HIS A 256 -18.28 -0.96 5.69
C HIS A 256 -17.50 -2.04 4.97
N ILE A 257 -16.83 -2.86 5.76
CA ILE A 257 -16.12 -4.05 5.29
C ILE A 257 -16.60 -5.27 6.08
N TRP A 258 -16.84 -6.35 5.38
CA TRP A 258 -17.12 -7.66 5.94
C TRP A 258 -15.95 -8.59 5.67
N LEU A 259 -15.48 -9.26 6.69
CA LEU A 259 -14.36 -10.19 6.69
C LEU A 259 -14.86 -11.59 7.00
N ASP A 260 -15.23 -12.32 5.95
CA ASP A 260 -15.57 -13.75 5.98
C ASP A 260 -14.40 -14.52 5.34
N LYS A 261 -13.20 -14.22 5.82
CA LYS A 261 -11.98 -14.85 5.37
C LYS A 261 -11.07 -15.06 6.55
N GLU A 262 -10.91 -16.31 6.91
CA GLU A 262 -9.86 -16.71 7.84
C GLU A 262 -8.50 -16.46 7.19
N THR A 263 -7.66 -15.73 7.89
CA THR A 263 -6.28 -15.48 7.47
C THR A 263 -5.41 -15.20 8.69
N ASP A 264 -4.34 -15.96 8.83
CA ASP A 264 -3.33 -15.74 9.86
C ASP A 264 -2.45 -14.52 9.56
N SER A 265 -2.60 -13.93 8.38
CA SER A 265 -1.81 -12.80 7.94
C SER A 265 -2.34 -11.48 8.49
N GLN A 266 -1.74 -11.00 9.58
CA GLN A 266 -2.01 -9.67 10.13
C GLN A 266 -1.84 -8.55 9.09
N ILE A 267 -0.90 -8.73 8.15
CA ILE A 267 -0.68 -7.80 7.04
C ILE A 267 -1.95 -7.69 6.18
N GLN A 268 -2.53 -8.84 5.79
CA GLN A 268 -3.76 -8.84 4.99
C GLN A 268 -4.93 -8.21 5.74
N LEU A 269 -5.09 -8.51 7.03
CA LEU A 269 -6.16 -7.93 7.86
C LEU A 269 -6.07 -6.40 7.88
N VAL A 270 -4.88 -5.83 8.11
CA VAL A 270 -4.68 -4.38 8.08
C VAL A 270 -4.94 -3.79 6.69
N GLN A 271 -4.54 -4.48 5.61
CA GLN A 271 -4.79 -4.03 4.24
C GLN A 271 -6.29 -4.03 3.89
N MET A 272 -7.03 -5.06 4.31
CA MET A 272 -8.48 -5.13 4.14
C MET A 272 -9.17 -4.02 4.94
N ALA A 273 -8.88 -3.89 6.23
CA ALA A 273 -9.42 -2.83 7.08
C ALA A 273 -9.12 -1.43 6.51
N GLY A 274 -7.93 -1.23 5.99
CA GLY A 274 -7.48 0.02 5.37
C GLY A 274 -8.36 0.51 4.22
N ARG A 275 -9.20 -0.35 3.63
CA ARG A 275 -10.17 0.06 2.59
C ARG A 275 -11.31 0.89 3.18
N ALA A 276 -11.74 0.60 4.42
CA ALA A 276 -12.73 1.41 5.10
C ALA A 276 -12.12 2.58 5.89
N LEU A 277 -10.87 2.49 6.34
CA LEU A 277 -10.25 3.49 7.20
C LEU A 277 -9.96 4.84 6.52
N ARG A 278 -10.16 4.99 5.23
CA ARG A 278 -9.91 6.26 4.53
C ARG A 278 -10.79 7.36 5.06
N TYR A 279 -10.18 8.48 5.39
CA TYR A 279 -10.91 9.59 5.99
C TYR A 279 -11.96 10.20 5.06
N ARG A 280 -13.10 10.49 5.66
CA ARG A 280 -14.15 11.35 5.12
C ARG A 280 -14.91 11.99 6.29
N PRO A 281 -15.26 13.28 6.23
CA PRO A 281 -16.03 13.92 7.29
C PRO A 281 -17.31 13.15 7.63
N GLY A 282 -17.54 12.91 8.93
CA GLY A 282 -18.73 12.19 9.43
C GLY A 282 -18.73 10.67 9.21
N LYS A 283 -17.68 10.09 8.65
CA LYS A 283 -17.59 8.65 8.43
C LYS A 283 -17.03 7.94 9.66
N VAL A 284 -17.68 6.84 10.05
CA VAL A 284 -17.16 5.81 10.94
C VAL A 284 -17.02 4.53 10.13
N ALA A 285 -15.82 3.95 10.11
CA ALA A 285 -15.55 2.69 9.44
C ALA A 285 -16.05 1.52 10.30
N ARG A 286 -16.86 0.63 9.73
CA ARG A 286 -17.34 -0.57 10.42
C ARG A 286 -16.76 -1.82 9.78
N LEU A 287 -16.10 -2.62 10.63
CA LEU A 287 -15.37 -3.81 10.25
C LEU A 287 -16.09 -5.01 10.87
N TYR A 288 -16.82 -5.76 10.05
CA TYR A 288 -17.61 -6.92 10.49
C TYR A 288 -16.80 -8.19 10.32
N CYS A 289 -16.68 -8.99 11.37
CA CYS A 289 -15.93 -10.26 11.37
C CYS A 289 -16.88 -11.45 11.47
N ALA A 290 -16.65 -12.48 10.66
CA ALA A 290 -17.49 -13.67 10.61
C ALA A 290 -17.38 -14.55 11.86
N THR A 291 -16.24 -14.50 12.56
CA THR A 291 -15.95 -15.30 13.75
C THR A 291 -15.36 -14.43 14.86
N ALA A 292 -15.53 -14.86 16.12
CA ALA A 292 -14.89 -14.20 17.27
C ALA A 292 -13.35 -14.25 17.18
N ASP A 293 -12.78 -15.33 16.69
CA ASP A 293 -11.34 -15.46 16.45
C ASP A 293 -10.85 -14.45 15.39
N GLY A 294 -11.59 -14.30 14.29
CA GLY A 294 -11.31 -13.28 13.27
C GLY A 294 -11.37 -11.84 13.81
N GLU A 295 -12.29 -11.57 14.75
CA GLU A 295 -12.37 -10.30 15.46
C GLU A 295 -11.13 -10.06 16.33
N GLU A 296 -10.70 -11.06 17.11
CA GLU A 296 -9.51 -10.98 17.95
C GLU A 296 -8.25 -10.78 17.10
N GLN A 297 -8.10 -11.54 16.03
CA GLN A 297 -6.97 -11.40 15.09
C GLN A 297 -6.92 -10.00 14.46
N LEU A 298 -8.08 -9.46 14.04
CA LEU A 298 -8.14 -8.11 13.48
C LEU A 298 -7.77 -7.06 14.53
N ARG A 299 -8.27 -7.17 15.77
CA ARG A 299 -7.89 -6.28 16.88
C ARG A 299 -6.40 -6.32 17.14
N ALA A 300 -5.81 -7.51 17.22
CA ALA A 300 -4.38 -7.70 17.41
C ALA A 300 -3.55 -7.07 16.28
N ALA A 301 -3.97 -7.25 15.02
CA ALA A 301 -3.32 -6.67 13.86
C ALA A 301 -3.35 -5.12 13.86
N LEU A 302 -4.49 -4.52 14.17
CA LEU A 302 -4.62 -3.06 14.26
C LEU A 302 -3.88 -2.51 15.48
N GLN A 303 -3.87 -3.22 16.61
CA GLN A 303 -3.06 -2.84 17.79
C GLN A 303 -1.55 -2.88 17.48
N ARG A 304 -1.08 -3.83 16.67
CA ARG A 304 0.32 -3.86 16.24
C ARG A 304 0.71 -2.61 15.44
N CYS A 305 -0.21 -2.02 14.69
CA CYS A 305 0.00 -0.73 14.00
C CYS A 305 0.19 0.44 14.98
N ASN A 306 -0.21 0.30 16.24
CA ASN A 306 -0.03 1.32 17.27
C ASN A 306 1.30 1.22 18.02
N ARG A 307 2.01 0.10 17.87
CA ARG A 307 3.31 -0.10 18.51
C ARG A 307 4.40 0.43 17.58
N PRO A 308 5.17 1.47 17.97
CA PRO A 308 6.42 1.73 17.28
C PRO A 308 7.25 0.45 17.39
N GLN A 309 7.76 -0.07 16.28
CA GLN A 309 8.74 -1.16 16.38
C GLN A 309 9.90 -0.63 17.20
N LEU A 310 10.05 -1.15 18.42
CA LEU A 310 11.14 -0.81 19.32
C LEU A 310 12.45 -0.99 18.56
N LYS A 311 13.30 0.04 18.57
CA LYS A 311 14.71 -0.15 18.26
C LYS A 311 15.19 -1.25 19.19
N LEU A 312 15.59 -2.37 18.64
CA LEU A 312 16.52 -3.25 19.35
C LEU A 312 17.79 -2.41 19.50
N VAL A 313 18.02 -1.92 20.72
CA VAL A 313 19.24 -1.24 21.15
C VAL A 313 20.37 -2.26 21.20
#